data_62007e36ba053c3264264e056edf9bf8
#
_entry.id   62007e36ba053c3264264e056edf9bf8
#
_cell.length_a   1.000
_cell.length_b   1.000
_cell.length_c   1.000
_cell.angle_alpha   90.00
_cell.angle_beta   90.00
_cell.angle_gamma   90.00
#
_symmetry.space_group_name_H-M   'P 1'
#
loop_
_entity.id
_entity.type
_entity.pdbx_description
1 polymer ?
#
loop_
_entity_poly.entity_id
_entity_poly.type
_entity_poly.pdbx_seq_one_letter_code
_entity_poly.pdbx_strand_id
1 'polypeptide(L)'
;MALSFQELVTAVPLVLRGGNVPNIVGEAGIGKSALVAEIARQMGAMLFTTVVSLSEKGDLAIPVPPLTSDAYVETAQYGSLADVKYGYTHTLIEIIETAQAHPGKPIIWFLDEFNRGSQAVQSELMNLVLQRQINSLILPSEVKLVIAENPDETMAGFENADYGVVAGDAAIKDRTVRLVMKVDVADWLAWAATE
;
A
#
# COMPACT_ATOMS: atom_id res chain seq x y z
N MET A 1 -12.39 16.19 9.17
CA MET A 1 -11.47 16.86 10.12
C MET A 1 -10.05 16.56 9.64
N ALA A 2 -9.24 17.60 9.46
CA ALA A 2 -7.84 17.42 9.01
C ALA A 2 -6.94 17.36 10.25
N LEU A 3 -5.94 16.47 10.20
CA LEU A 3 -5.04 16.13 11.31
C LEU A 3 -3.63 16.68 11.04
N SER A 4 -2.94 17.10 12.09
CA SER A 4 -1.54 17.48 12.03
C SER A 4 -0.62 16.26 11.93
N PHE A 5 0.68 16.49 11.67
CA PHE A 5 1.68 15.41 11.63
C PHE A 5 1.68 14.60 12.95
N GLN A 6 1.71 15.30 14.12
CA GLN A 6 1.75 14.63 15.42
C GLN A 6 0.46 13.88 15.76
N GLU A 7 -0.69 14.41 15.36
CA GLU A 7 -1.98 13.70 15.49
C GLU A 7 -2.00 12.42 14.64
N LEU A 8 -1.44 12.46 13.41
CA LEU A 8 -1.35 11.31 12.52
C LEU A 8 -0.36 10.26 13.03
N VAL A 9 0.77 10.66 13.61
CA VAL A 9 1.71 9.74 14.27
C VAL A 9 1.01 8.90 15.35
N THR A 10 -0.01 9.47 16.01
CA THR A 10 -0.82 8.75 17.00
C THR A 10 -1.95 7.96 16.37
N ALA A 11 -2.67 8.54 15.39
CA ALA A 11 -3.88 7.96 14.81
C ALA A 11 -3.59 6.75 13.92
N VAL A 12 -2.56 6.80 13.06
CA VAL A 12 -2.23 5.73 12.12
C VAL A 12 -1.95 4.39 12.82
N PRO A 13 -1.12 4.32 13.89
CA PRO A 13 -0.92 3.08 14.64
C PRO A 13 -2.20 2.53 15.28
N LEU A 14 -3.16 3.38 15.67
CA LEU A 14 -4.46 2.94 16.21
C LEU A 14 -5.28 2.26 15.12
N VAL A 15 -5.33 2.84 13.90
CA VAL A 15 -6.01 2.24 12.74
C VAL A 15 -5.41 0.88 12.40
N LEU A 16 -4.07 0.79 12.36
CA LEU A 16 -3.35 -0.46 12.08
C LEU A 16 -3.62 -1.55 13.13
N ARG A 17 -3.67 -1.18 14.43
CA ARG A 17 -4.05 -2.11 15.52
C ARG A 17 -5.47 -2.59 15.42
N GLY A 18 -6.38 -1.76 14.91
CA GLY A 18 -7.76 -2.14 14.61
C GLY A 18 -7.92 -3.07 13.40
N GLY A 19 -6.82 -3.45 12.72
CA GLY A 19 -6.84 -4.32 11.54
C GLY A 19 -7.28 -3.61 10.25
N ASN A 20 -7.38 -2.27 10.28
CA ASN A 20 -7.77 -1.48 9.14
C ASN A 20 -6.55 -0.89 8.41
N VAL A 21 -6.77 -0.49 7.16
CA VAL A 21 -5.76 0.16 6.32
C VAL A 21 -5.95 1.68 6.41
N PRO A 22 -4.98 2.44 6.97
CA PRO A 22 -5.03 3.90 6.94
C PRO A 22 -4.72 4.41 5.53
N ASN A 23 -5.51 5.38 5.07
CA ASN A 23 -5.31 6.09 3.81
C ASN A 23 -5.04 7.57 4.13
N ILE A 24 -3.77 7.98 4.01
CA ILE A 24 -3.29 9.32 4.31
C ILE A 24 -3.47 10.19 3.08
N VAL A 25 -4.38 11.16 3.17
CA VAL A 25 -4.64 12.10 2.07
C VAL A 25 -4.08 13.47 2.42
N GLY A 26 -3.27 14.02 1.52
CA GLY A 26 -2.67 15.34 1.72
C GLY A 26 -1.93 15.82 0.48
N GLU A 27 -1.65 17.12 0.41
CA GLU A 27 -0.98 17.75 -0.72
C GLU A 27 0.38 17.12 -1.03
N ALA A 28 0.83 17.28 -2.27
CA ALA A 28 2.16 16.86 -2.66
C ALA A 28 3.22 17.63 -1.84
N GLY A 29 4.26 16.93 -1.38
CA GLY A 29 5.33 17.55 -0.59
C GLY A 29 5.01 17.87 0.87
N ILE A 30 3.79 17.56 1.38
CA ILE A 30 3.40 17.83 2.77
C ILE A 30 4.13 16.97 3.82
N GLY A 31 4.88 15.93 3.37
CA GLY A 31 5.64 15.07 4.28
C GLY A 31 4.97 13.72 4.59
N LYS A 32 4.07 13.22 3.74
CA LYS A 32 3.39 11.93 3.94
C LYS A 32 4.38 10.76 4.11
N SER A 33 5.41 10.71 3.26
CA SER A 33 6.42 9.62 3.31
C SER A 33 7.29 9.73 4.56
N ALA A 34 7.64 10.96 5.01
CA ALA A 34 8.34 11.20 6.27
C ALA A 34 7.49 10.79 7.47
N LEU A 35 6.17 11.06 7.44
CA LEU A 35 5.23 10.62 8.46
C LEU A 35 5.21 9.10 8.61
N VAL A 36 5.14 8.36 7.49
CA VAL A 36 5.11 6.90 7.53
C VAL A 36 6.44 6.33 8.02
N ALA A 37 7.56 6.93 7.63
CA ALA A 37 8.89 6.55 8.13
C ALA A 37 8.99 6.75 9.66
N GLU A 38 8.50 7.88 10.18
CA GLU A 38 8.48 8.15 11.63
C GLU A 38 7.58 7.16 12.38
N ILE A 39 6.39 6.86 11.83
CA ILE A 39 5.50 5.84 12.40
C ILE A 39 6.17 4.47 12.43
N ALA A 40 6.84 4.06 11.36
CA ALA A 40 7.56 2.79 11.30
C ALA A 40 8.67 2.74 12.36
N ARG A 41 9.43 3.83 12.50
CA ARG A 41 10.46 3.97 13.54
C ARG A 41 9.90 3.82 14.95
N GLN A 42 8.81 4.51 15.27
CA GLN A 42 8.18 4.44 16.61
C GLN A 42 7.57 3.07 16.91
N MET A 43 7.04 2.39 15.89
CA MET A 43 6.51 1.04 16.03
C MET A 43 7.60 -0.05 16.04
N GLY A 44 8.86 0.29 15.80
CA GLY A 44 9.93 -0.67 15.57
C GLY A 44 9.67 -1.57 14.34
N ALA A 45 8.88 -1.07 13.39
CA ALA A 45 8.49 -1.78 12.18
C ALA A 45 9.58 -1.67 11.09
N MET A 46 9.68 -2.69 10.27
CA MET A 46 10.41 -2.59 9.01
C MET A 46 9.51 -1.93 7.97
N LEU A 47 10.09 -1.01 7.17
CA LEU A 47 9.35 -0.23 6.17
C LEU A 47 9.75 -0.66 4.76
N PHE A 48 8.76 -1.06 3.97
CA PHE A 48 8.86 -1.23 2.53
C PHE A 48 7.98 -0.21 1.84
N THR A 49 8.48 0.42 0.77
CA THR A 49 7.75 1.45 0.04
C THR A 49 7.62 1.07 -1.43
N THR A 50 6.41 1.16 -1.94
CA THR A 50 6.11 1.06 -3.36
C THR A 50 5.48 2.36 -3.82
N VAL A 51 6.08 3.01 -4.81
CA VAL A 51 5.54 4.23 -5.43
C VAL A 51 4.63 3.80 -6.58
N VAL A 52 3.33 3.85 -6.33
CA VAL A 52 2.31 3.29 -7.23
C VAL A 52 2.23 4.03 -8.57
N SER A 53 2.56 5.32 -8.58
CA SER A 53 2.63 6.10 -9.83
C SER A 53 3.71 5.62 -10.82
N LEU A 54 4.70 4.88 -10.34
CA LEU A 54 5.78 4.29 -11.15
C LEU A 54 5.52 2.82 -11.50
N SER A 55 4.42 2.24 -11.00
CA SER A 55 4.10 0.83 -11.20
C SER A 55 3.30 0.61 -12.48
N GLU A 56 3.50 -0.56 -13.10
CA GLU A 56 2.72 -1.04 -14.23
C GLU A 56 1.87 -2.26 -13.82
N LYS A 57 0.84 -2.56 -14.62
CA LYS A 57 0.04 -3.76 -14.41
C LYS A 57 0.92 -5.00 -14.55
N GLY A 58 0.87 -5.89 -13.57
CA GLY A 58 1.70 -7.10 -13.53
C GLY A 58 2.97 -6.95 -12.69
N ASP A 59 3.27 -5.76 -12.17
CA ASP A 59 4.46 -5.56 -11.32
C ASP A 59 4.41 -6.34 -10.01
N LEU A 60 3.23 -6.69 -9.52
CA LEU A 60 3.11 -7.51 -8.31
C LEU A 60 3.25 -9.00 -8.61
N ALA A 61 2.65 -9.47 -9.69
CA ALA A 61 2.67 -10.87 -10.07
C ALA A 61 2.41 -11.05 -11.56
N ILE A 62 3.24 -11.85 -12.21
CA ILE A 62 3.11 -12.19 -13.64
C ILE A 62 2.85 -13.70 -13.79
N PRO A 63 1.97 -14.11 -14.72
CA PRO A 63 1.84 -15.52 -15.06
C PRO A 63 3.12 -16.03 -15.69
N VAL A 64 3.63 -17.15 -15.18
CA VAL A 64 4.83 -17.81 -15.70
C VAL A 64 4.39 -18.98 -16.58
N PRO A 65 4.80 -19.04 -17.84
CA PRO A 65 4.53 -20.20 -18.70
C PRO A 65 5.02 -21.51 -18.07
N PRO A 66 4.36 -22.66 -18.35
CA PRO A 66 4.83 -23.94 -17.88
C PRO A 66 6.20 -24.27 -18.53
N LEU A 67 7.25 -24.30 -17.71
CA LEU A 67 8.63 -24.52 -18.16
C LEU A 67 9.07 -25.98 -18.03
N THR A 68 8.34 -26.77 -17.27
CA THR A 68 8.67 -28.16 -16.94
C THR A 68 7.43 -29.05 -17.05
N SER A 69 7.65 -30.36 -17.22
CA SER A 69 6.56 -31.33 -17.37
C SER A 69 5.64 -31.46 -16.17
N ASP A 70 6.13 -31.13 -14.97
CA ASP A 70 5.35 -31.09 -13.72
C ASP A 70 4.37 -29.91 -13.65
N ALA A 71 4.47 -28.96 -14.58
CA ALA A 71 3.49 -27.87 -14.74
C ALA A 71 2.27 -28.26 -15.60
N TYR A 72 2.10 -29.56 -15.91
CA TYR A 72 0.92 -30.05 -16.61
C TYR A 72 0.16 -31.03 -15.72
N VAL A 73 -1.16 -30.87 -15.68
CA VAL A 73 -2.08 -31.74 -14.92
C VAL A 73 -2.89 -32.57 -15.91
N GLU A 74 -2.75 -33.89 -15.82
CA GLU A 74 -3.55 -34.81 -16.62
C GLU A 74 -4.96 -34.94 -16.03
N THR A 75 -5.96 -34.74 -16.86
CA THR A 75 -7.36 -34.86 -16.48
C THR A 75 -8.07 -35.90 -17.37
N ALA A 76 -8.97 -36.68 -16.77
CA ALA A 76 -9.68 -37.73 -17.51
C ALA A 76 -10.61 -37.18 -18.59
N GLN A 77 -11.12 -35.96 -18.43
CA GLN A 77 -12.12 -35.37 -19.34
C GLN A 77 -11.51 -34.37 -20.33
N TYR A 78 -10.46 -33.64 -19.93
CA TYR A 78 -9.92 -32.52 -20.71
C TYR A 78 -8.49 -32.75 -21.21
N GLY A 79 -7.90 -33.93 -20.94
CA GLY A 79 -6.51 -34.23 -21.27
C GLY A 79 -5.52 -33.45 -20.42
N SER A 80 -4.37 -33.14 -21.00
CA SER A 80 -3.29 -32.42 -20.34
C SER A 80 -3.56 -30.91 -20.32
N LEU A 81 -3.67 -30.33 -19.14
CA LEU A 81 -3.89 -28.91 -18.93
C LEU A 81 -2.63 -28.26 -18.32
N ALA A 82 -2.24 -27.13 -18.86
CA ALA A 82 -1.13 -26.34 -18.30
C ALA A 82 -1.54 -25.65 -17.00
N ASP A 83 -0.81 -25.93 -15.91
CA ASP A 83 -0.97 -25.23 -14.63
C ASP A 83 -0.08 -23.99 -14.62
N VAL A 84 -0.68 -22.82 -14.91
CA VAL A 84 0.04 -21.55 -14.98
C VAL A 84 0.22 -20.99 -13.56
N LYS A 85 1.46 -21.00 -13.10
CA LYS A 85 1.85 -20.40 -11.81
C LYS A 85 2.18 -18.91 -11.96
N TYR A 86 2.32 -18.21 -10.82
CA TYR A 86 2.70 -16.81 -10.81
C TYR A 86 4.13 -16.64 -10.29
N GLY A 87 4.92 -15.83 -11.00
CA GLY A 87 6.14 -15.25 -10.47
C GLY A 87 5.79 -13.94 -9.74
N TYR A 88 6.42 -13.70 -8.61
CA TYR A 88 6.16 -12.53 -7.76
C TYR A 88 7.33 -11.56 -7.81
N THR A 89 7.05 -10.26 -7.63
CA THR A 89 8.08 -9.22 -7.58
C THR A 89 9.05 -9.45 -6.42
N HIS A 90 10.29 -9.02 -6.61
CA HIS A 90 11.35 -9.14 -5.61
C HIS A 90 10.94 -8.49 -4.27
N THR A 91 10.36 -7.29 -4.30
CA THR A 91 9.89 -6.60 -3.09
C THR A 91 8.89 -7.42 -2.29
N LEU A 92 7.93 -8.11 -2.96
CA LEU A 92 6.99 -8.98 -2.27
C LEU A 92 7.69 -10.19 -1.63
N ILE A 93 8.66 -10.77 -2.33
CA ILE A 93 9.46 -11.87 -1.81
C ILE A 93 10.25 -11.41 -0.58
N GLU A 94 10.94 -10.27 -0.65
CA GLU A 94 11.66 -9.69 0.49
C GLU A 94 10.76 -9.43 1.70
N ILE A 95 9.54 -8.93 1.49
CA ILE A 95 8.54 -8.73 2.57
C ILE A 95 8.21 -10.06 3.25
N ILE A 96 7.99 -11.13 2.45
CA ILE A 96 7.66 -12.46 2.98
C ILE A 96 8.84 -13.07 3.74
N GLU A 97 10.04 -13.02 3.14
CA GLU A 97 11.26 -13.51 3.77
C GLU A 97 11.56 -12.76 5.08
N THR A 98 11.35 -11.45 5.08
CA THR A 98 11.50 -10.61 6.27
C THR A 98 10.51 -11.00 7.37
N ALA A 99 9.24 -11.26 7.03
CA ALA A 99 8.24 -11.72 7.99
C ALA A 99 8.60 -13.09 8.57
N GLN A 100 9.12 -13.99 7.74
CA GLN A 100 9.57 -15.31 8.20
C GLN A 100 10.83 -15.26 9.07
N ALA A 101 11.77 -14.38 8.74
CA ALA A 101 13.01 -14.20 9.51
C ALA A 101 12.78 -13.49 10.86
N HIS A 102 11.72 -12.69 10.99
CA HIS A 102 11.43 -11.88 12.17
C HIS A 102 9.97 -12.06 12.63
N PRO A 103 9.58 -13.25 13.10
CA PRO A 103 8.22 -13.52 13.55
C PRO A 103 7.76 -12.52 14.64
N GLY A 104 6.56 -11.98 14.47
CA GLY A 104 5.96 -11.01 15.39
C GLY A 104 6.48 -9.58 15.28
N LYS A 105 7.51 -9.32 14.47
CA LYS A 105 7.97 -7.95 14.20
C LYS A 105 7.08 -7.30 13.14
N PRO A 106 6.49 -6.13 13.42
CA PRO A 106 5.62 -5.48 12.44
C PRO A 106 6.39 -5.04 11.20
N ILE A 107 5.77 -5.19 10.06
CA ILE A 107 6.25 -4.72 8.76
C ILE A 107 5.20 -3.75 8.23
N ILE A 108 5.61 -2.55 7.82
CA ILE A 108 4.76 -1.62 7.11
C ILE A 108 5.10 -1.70 5.62
N TRP A 109 4.10 -2.05 4.81
CA TRP A 109 4.19 -1.89 3.36
C TRP A 109 3.43 -0.64 2.96
N PHE A 110 4.17 0.38 2.61
CA PHE A 110 3.66 1.69 2.26
C PHE A 110 3.45 1.80 0.75
N LEU A 111 2.22 2.09 0.34
CA LEU A 111 1.79 2.33 -1.04
C LEU A 111 1.64 3.84 -1.25
N ASP A 112 2.71 4.47 -1.72
CA ASP A 112 2.74 5.92 -1.94
C ASP A 112 2.19 6.30 -3.31
N GLU A 113 1.64 7.50 -3.41
CA GLU A 113 1.02 8.04 -4.64
C GLU A 113 -0.05 7.11 -5.25
N PHE A 114 -0.85 6.46 -4.40
CA PHE A 114 -1.76 5.38 -4.80
C PHE A 114 -2.72 5.79 -5.92
N ASN A 115 -3.33 6.97 -5.82
CA ASN A 115 -4.29 7.47 -6.81
C ASN A 115 -3.65 8.12 -8.06
N ARG A 116 -2.33 8.09 -8.17
CA ARG A 116 -1.59 8.47 -9.39
C ARG A 116 -1.25 7.26 -10.26
N GLY A 117 -1.39 6.05 -9.73
CA GLY A 117 -1.30 4.84 -10.53
C GLY A 117 -2.44 4.73 -11.54
N SER A 118 -2.20 4.05 -12.66
CA SER A 118 -3.25 3.78 -13.63
C SER A 118 -4.39 2.97 -13.00
N GLN A 119 -5.60 3.06 -13.56
CA GLN A 119 -6.75 2.28 -13.07
C GLN A 119 -6.48 0.77 -13.06
N ALA A 120 -5.67 0.28 -14.00
CA ALA A 120 -5.29 -1.13 -14.07
C ALA A 120 -4.41 -1.55 -12.88
N VAL A 121 -3.46 -0.67 -12.48
CA VAL A 121 -2.61 -0.87 -11.30
C VAL A 121 -3.43 -0.78 -10.02
N GLN A 122 -4.30 0.22 -9.89
CA GLN A 122 -5.20 0.35 -8.73
C GLN A 122 -6.10 -0.88 -8.57
N SER A 123 -6.62 -1.44 -9.67
CA SER A 123 -7.44 -2.66 -9.65
C SER A 123 -6.64 -3.89 -9.21
N GLU A 124 -5.36 -4.00 -9.59
CA GLU A 124 -4.47 -5.07 -9.15
C GLU A 124 -4.18 -4.96 -7.65
N LEU A 125 -3.90 -3.75 -7.17
CA LEU A 125 -3.65 -3.46 -5.76
C LEU A 125 -4.90 -3.58 -4.88
N MET A 126 -6.11 -3.54 -5.48
CA MET A 126 -7.36 -3.62 -4.73
C MET A 126 -7.45 -4.89 -3.87
N ASN A 127 -7.14 -6.06 -4.43
CA ASN A 127 -7.16 -7.31 -3.67
C ASN A 127 -6.11 -7.32 -2.56
N LEU A 128 -4.93 -6.74 -2.82
CA LEU A 128 -3.90 -6.56 -1.81
C LEU A 128 -4.43 -5.73 -0.63
N VAL A 129 -5.05 -4.58 -0.91
CA VAL A 129 -5.56 -3.65 0.10
C VAL A 129 -6.76 -4.23 0.86
N LEU A 130 -7.73 -4.83 0.14
CA LEU A 130 -8.99 -5.27 0.73
C LEU A 130 -8.93 -6.66 1.36
N GLN A 131 -8.16 -7.57 0.77
CA GLN A 131 -8.12 -8.97 1.17
C GLN A 131 -6.75 -9.42 1.67
N ARG A 132 -5.74 -8.55 1.62
CA ARG A 132 -4.35 -8.87 1.96
C ARG A 132 -3.82 -10.05 1.14
N GLN A 133 -4.19 -10.09 -0.14
CA GLN A 133 -3.92 -11.20 -1.03
C GLN A 133 -3.48 -10.72 -2.42
N ILE A 134 -2.49 -11.40 -2.99
CA ILE A 134 -2.04 -11.24 -4.37
C ILE A 134 -2.19 -12.59 -5.05
N ASN A 135 -3.15 -12.73 -5.96
CA ASN A 135 -3.54 -14.03 -6.53
C ASN A 135 -3.85 -15.06 -5.41
N SER A 136 -3.08 -16.14 -5.33
CA SER A 136 -3.22 -17.17 -4.29
C SER A 136 -2.37 -16.92 -3.04
N LEU A 137 -1.52 -15.89 -3.05
CA LEU A 137 -0.60 -15.59 -1.96
C LEU A 137 -1.25 -14.66 -0.95
N ILE A 138 -1.40 -15.12 0.30
CA ILE A 138 -1.91 -14.34 1.42
C ILE A 138 -0.73 -13.73 2.17
N LEU A 139 -0.78 -12.42 2.44
CA LEU A 139 0.26 -11.72 3.20
C LEU A 139 0.34 -12.22 4.65
N PRO A 140 1.56 -12.36 5.20
CA PRO A 140 1.77 -12.61 6.63
C PRO A 140 1.04 -11.59 7.51
N SER A 141 0.64 -12.00 8.71
CA SER A 141 -0.10 -11.16 9.66
C SER A 141 0.69 -9.94 10.14
N GLU A 142 2.01 -10.05 10.14
CA GLU A 142 2.97 -9.00 10.49
C GLU A 142 2.94 -7.82 9.53
N VAL A 143 2.60 -8.07 8.26
CA VAL A 143 2.56 -7.03 7.22
C VAL A 143 1.34 -6.15 7.42
N LYS A 144 1.53 -4.86 7.56
CA LYS A 144 0.51 -3.83 7.67
C LYS A 144 0.59 -2.91 6.46
N LEU A 145 -0.55 -2.65 5.82
CA LEU A 145 -0.62 -1.76 4.66
C LEU A 145 -0.93 -0.34 5.10
N VAL A 146 -0.25 0.61 4.50
CA VAL A 146 -0.51 2.06 4.63
C VAL A 146 -0.58 2.63 3.23
N ILE A 147 -1.59 3.44 2.94
CA ILE A 147 -1.77 4.10 1.65
C ILE A 147 -1.56 5.59 1.82
N ALA A 148 -0.96 6.24 0.81
CA ALA A 148 -0.99 7.69 0.69
C ALA A 148 -1.53 8.11 -0.68
N GLU A 149 -2.36 9.14 -0.65
CA GLU A 149 -2.99 9.74 -1.82
C GLU A 149 -2.80 11.25 -1.83
N ASN A 150 -2.81 11.83 -3.04
CA ASN A 150 -3.01 13.25 -3.20
C ASN A 150 -4.52 13.56 -3.19
N PRO A 151 -4.95 14.76 -2.72
CA PRO A 151 -6.35 15.12 -2.77
C PRO A 151 -6.84 15.22 -4.22
N ASP A 152 -8.08 14.84 -4.46
CA ASP A 152 -8.77 15.06 -5.73
C ASP A 152 -9.69 16.30 -5.66
N GLU A 153 -10.09 16.84 -6.82
CA GLU A 153 -10.93 18.02 -6.93
C GLU A 153 -12.33 17.87 -6.30
N THR A 154 -12.76 16.63 -6.05
CA THR A 154 -14.05 16.35 -5.40
C THR A 154 -14.01 16.50 -3.89
N MET A 155 -12.81 16.67 -3.32
CA MET A 155 -12.62 16.84 -1.88
C MET A 155 -12.85 18.28 -1.45
N ALA A 156 -13.67 18.49 -0.41
CA ALA A 156 -13.89 19.80 0.17
C ALA A 156 -12.56 20.46 0.61
N GLY A 157 -12.32 21.67 0.13
CA GLY A 157 -11.08 22.42 0.36
C GLY A 157 -9.98 22.17 -0.66
N PHE A 158 -10.21 21.31 -1.68
CA PHE A 158 -9.25 21.00 -2.73
C PHE A 158 -9.85 21.13 -4.13
N GLU A 159 -10.91 21.94 -4.28
CA GLU A 159 -11.67 22.10 -5.53
C GLU A 159 -10.84 22.64 -6.71
N ASN A 160 -9.68 23.22 -6.42
CA ASN A 160 -8.73 23.71 -7.42
C ASN A 160 -7.46 22.85 -7.52
N ALA A 161 -7.47 21.67 -6.92
CA ALA A 161 -6.29 20.80 -6.93
C ALA A 161 -6.19 20.06 -8.27
N ASP A 162 -5.12 20.32 -9.03
CA ASP A 162 -4.79 19.62 -10.27
C ASP A 162 -3.53 18.78 -10.07
N TYR A 163 -3.70 17.61 -9.46
CA TYR A 163 -2.60 16.67 -9.23
C TYR A 163 -2.51 15.54 -10.26
N GLY A 164 -3.34 15.57 -11.32
CA GLY A 164 -3.39 14.49 -12.31
C GLY A 164 -3.74 13.14 -11.69
N VAL A 165 -4.64 13.16 -10.70
CA VAL A 165 -5.05 11.94 -9.98
C VAL A 165 -6.26 11.29 -10.64
N VAL A 166 -6.29 9.97 -10.64
CA VAL A 166 -7.48 9.20 -11.01
C VAL A 166 -8.42 9.16 -9.80
N ALA A 167 -9.71 9.45 -10.02
CA ALA A 167 -10.70 9.33 -8.95
C ALA A 167 -10.62 7.92 -8.33
N GLY A 168 -10.29 7.87 -7.04
CA GLY A 168 -10.06 6.60 -6.34
C GLY A 168 -11.32 5.73 -6.35
N ASP A 169 -11.13 4.40 -6.45
CA ASP A 169 -12.22 3.43 -6.43
C ASP A 169 -13.04 3.55 -5.13
N ALA A 170 -14.37 3.60 -5.25
CA ALA A 170 -15.27 3.70 -4.11
C ALA A 170 -15.07 2.53 -3.12
N ALA A 171 -14.76 1.33 -3.61
CA ALA A 171 -14.53 0.16 -2.77
C ALA A 171 -13.30 0.32 -1.86
N ILE A 172 -12.25 1.00 -2.32
CA ILE A 172 -11.08 1.32 -1.51
C ILE A 172 -11.43 2.41 -0.49
N LYS A 173 -12.15 3.46 -0.93
CA LYS A 173 -12.58 4.55 -0.05
C LYS A 173 -13.44 4.06 1.12
N ASP A 174 -14.32 3.09 0.87
CA ASP A 174 -15.25 2.54 1.88
C ASP A 174 -14.59 1.56 2.86
N ARG A 175 -13.44 1.00 2.50
CA ARG A 175 -12.77 -0.04 3.30
C ARG A 175 -11.42 0.38 3.87
N THR A 176 -11.04 1.62 3.67
CA THR A 176 -9.85 2.24 4.27
C THR A 176 -10.25 3.35 5.23
N VAL A 177 -9.42 3.61 6.24
CA VAL A 177 -9.66 4.73 7.16
C VAL A 177 -8.99 5.96 6.60
N ARG A 178 -9.77 6.87 6.05
CA ARG A 178 -9.27 8.10 5.43
C ARG A 178 -8.87 9.12 6.50
N LEU A 179 -7.61 9.51 6.46
CA LEU A 179 -6.99 10.48 7.36
C LEU A 179 -6.45 11.65 6.54
N VAL A 180 -7.04 12.83 6.69
CA VAL A 180 -6.63 14.01 5.93
C VAL A 180 -5.53 14.73 6.69
N MET A 181 -4.36 14.85 6.07
CA MET A 181 -3.21 15.57 6.61
C MET A 181 -3.30 17.06 6.27
N LYS A 182 -3.14 17.93 7.26
CA LYS A 182 -3.02 19.38 7.08
C LYS A 182 -1.58 19.83 7.28
N VAL A 183 -1.22 20.94 6.64
CA VAL A 183 0.01 21.64 6.96
C VAL A 183 -0.11 22.23 8.36
N ASP A 184 0.90 22.00 9.20
CA ASP A 184 1.05 22.64 10.49
C ASP A 184 2.49 23.18 10.61
N VAL A 185 2.60 24.49 10.67
CA VAL A 185 3.91 25.17 10.71
C VAL A 185 4.65 24.87 12.01
N ALA A 186 3.93 24.68 13.12
CA ALA A 186 4.55 24.33 14.40
C ALA A 186 5.16 22.93 14.38
N ASP A 187 4.46 21.96 13.78
CA ASP A 187 4.99 20.60 13.58
C ASP A 187 6.22 20.61 12.69
N TRP A 188 6.20 21.40 11.60
CA TRP A 188 7.34 21.53 10.70
C TRP A 188 8.56 22.17 11.39
N LEU A 189 8.36 23.24 12.16
CA LEU A 189 9.44 23.90 12.93
C LEU A 189 10.02 22.96 13.99
N ALA A 190 9.18 22.16 14.68
CA ALA A 190 9.61 21.18 15.65
C ALA A 190 10.49 20.10 15.01
N TRP A 191 10.08 19.60 13.84
CA TRP A 191 10.86 18.62 13.07
C TRP A 191 12.19 19.23 12.59
N ALA A 192 12.18 20.40 11.98
CA ALA A 192 13.37 21.08 11.47
C ALA A 192 14.41 21.43 12.57
N ALA A 193 13.97 21.54 13.82
CA ALA A 193 14.86 21.78 14.96
C ALA A 193 15.57 20.51 15.48
N THR A 194 15.17 19.31 14.99
CA THR A 194 15.74 18.00 15.40
C THR A 194 16.75 17.43 14.39
N GLU A 195 16.84 18.04 13.20
CA GLU A 195 17.84 17.76 12.15
C GLU A 195 19.12 18.60 12.37
#